data_dbbf7ef961a5dc0a61f0cb75e2958c8b
#
_entry.id   dbbf7ef961a5dc0a61f0cb75e2958c8b
#
_cell.length_a   1.000
_cell.length_b   1.000
_cell.length_c   1.000
_cell.angle_alpha   90.00
_cell.angle_beta   90.00
_cell.angle_gamma   90.00
#
_symmetry.space_group_name_H-M   'P 1'
#
loop_
_entity.id
_entity.type
_entity.pdbx_description
1 polymer ?
#
loop_
_entity_poly.entity_id
_entity_poly.type
_entity_poly.pdbx_seq_one_letter_code
_entity_poly.pdbx_strand_id
1 'polypeptide(L)'
;GKNKTVEIDKDVPATFEDGSTRKEVPGEGVYTVDKDGKVTFTPEKDFVGETKGVTVKRVDKNGTPVTAKYTPTVLGKTSTKDVESEGPKGKPQSNTPVFEGDIDKEVPPTFEDGKTTKVVPGQGTYTIDPNGKVTFTPEPEFVGTANSVTVVRKDKNGKTIFASYTPTVRPETIFRDKEGKEIPGYPSEDGTTPKKDIPGYRFVETVTDNDGNTKHIYEKVKTSFKDKEGKEIPNYPSEEGDQPKKDIPGYKFVETKKLDNGDIEHVYEKVSTPLIPQTEPGKQITTTWTDEKGNPLKPMEPGSKEPGTIPGYEYVKTVTDSNGNIRHIFKKVEMPTPRPVEPSQPVQPVSPQEPTSPEKPV
;
A
#
# COMPACT_ATOMS: atom_id res chain seq x y z
N GLY A 1 19.95 52.96 -64.52
CA GLY A 1 19.62 53.98 -63.54
C GLY A 1 20.59 53.90 -62.34
N LYS A 2 21.33 54.93 -62.11
CA LYS A 2 22.22 55.08 -60.98
C LYS A 2 21.34 55.11 -59.73
N ASN A 3 21.58 54.21 -58.77
CA ASN A 3 21.02 54.28 -57.41
C ASN A 3 21.44 55.62 -56.80
N LYS A 4 20.55 56.59 -56.80
CA LYS A 4 20.78 57.82 -56.05
C LYS A 4 20.58 57.55 -54.62
N THR A 5 21.65 57.68 -53.82
CA THR A 5 21.57 57.64 -52.38
C THR A 5 20.72 58.82 -51.92
N VAL A 6 19.62 58.60 -51.24
CA VAL A 6 18.76 59.66 -50.71
C VAL A 6 19.47 60.21 -49.44
N GLU A 7 19.74 61.52 -49.48
CA GLU A 7 20.33 62.22 -48.34
C GLU A 7 19.22 62.76 -47.43
N ILE A 8 19.28 62.36 -46.16
CA ILE A 8 18.34 62.84 -45.13
C ILE A 8 18.70 64.24 -44.71
N ASP A 9 17.69 65.12 -44.63
CA ASP A 9 17.86 66.47 -44.11
C ASP A 9 17.94 66.41 -42.59
N LYS A 10 19.14 66.59 -42.06
CA LYS A 10 19.41 66.46 -40.60
C LYS A 10 18.87 67.65 -39.81
N ASP A 11 18.49 68.75 -40.48
CA ASP A 11 17.89 69.86 -39.76
C ASP A 11 16.38 69.68 -39.52
N VAL A 12 15.80 68.63 -40.08
CA VAL A 12 14.42 68.25 -39.83
C VAL A 12 14.40 67.03 -38.94
N PRO A 13 13.90 67.17 -37.67
CA PRO A 13 13.87 66.02 -36.74
C PRO A 13 13.01 64.91 -37.26
N ALA A 14 13.38 63.67 -36.92
CA ALA A 14 12.55 62.50 -37.17
C ALA A 14 11.30 62.54 -36.31
N THR A 15 10.19 62.02 -36.85
CA THR A 15 8.93 61.86 -36.13
C THR A 15 8.29 60.52 -36.50
N PHE A 16 7.23 60.18 -35.85
CA PHE A 16 6.32 59.13 -36.31
C PHE A 16 5.44 59.69 -37.39
N GLU A 17 4.70 58.84 -38.11
CA GLU A 17 3.89 59.28 -39.26
C GLU A 17 2.93 60.41 -38.91
N ASP A 18 2.39 60.42 -37.67
CA ASP A 18 1.47 61.46 -37.24
C ASP A 18 2.15 62.76 -36.81
N GLY A 19 3.44 62.86 -36.95
CA GLY A 19 4.23 64.02 -36.56
C GLY A 19 4.62 64.02 -35.08
N SER A 20 4.18 63.04 -34.25
CA SER A 20 4.53 62.94 -32.85
C SER A 20 5.89 62.30 -32.67
N THR A 21 6.48 62.47 -31.47
CA THR A 21 7.72 61.80 -31.09
C THR A 21 7.51 60.76 -29.99
N ARG A 22 6.25 60.55 -29.57
CA ARG A 22 5.87 59.58 -28.59
C ARG A 22 4.54 58.95 -28.99
N LYS A 23 4.49 57.63 -28.95
CA LYS A 23 3.28 56.89 -29.31
C LYS A 23 3.03 55.79 -28.26
N GLU A 24 1.87 55.85 -27.61
CA GLU A 24 1.42 54.80 -26.73
C GLU A 24 0.59 53.81 -27.51
N VAL A 25 0.87 52.53 -27.32
CA VAL A 25 0.07 51.44 -27.86
C VAL A 25 -0.45 50.64 -26.67
N PRO A 26 -1.72 50.83 -26.27
CA PRO A 26 -2.28 50.12 -25.14
C PRO A 26 -2.13 48.62 -25.30
N GLY A 27 -1.67 47.97 -24.23
CA GLY A 27 -1.43 46.53 -24.23
C GLY A 27 -0.07 46.11 -24.75
N GLU A 28 0.72 47.02 -25.35
CA GLU A 28 2.06 46.72 -25.86
C GLU A 28 3.14 47.54 -25.13
N GLY A 29 3.06 48.84 -25.19
CA GLY A 29 4.05 49.71 -24.61
C GLY A 29 4.11 51.09 -25.23
N VAL A 30 5.25 51.75 -25.08
CA VAL A 30 5.44 53.12 -25.49
C VAL A 30 6.66 53.22 -26.43
N TYR A 31 6.47 53.91 -27.54
CA TYR A 31 7.55 54.20 -28.48
C TYR A 31 7.93 55.67 -28.37
N THR A 32 9.22 55.95 -28.42
CA THR A 32 9.73 57.31 -28.53
C THR A 32 10.74 57.34 -29.69
N VAL A 33 10.83 58.46 -30.35
CA VAL A 33 11.85 58.66 -31.39
C VAL A 33 12.60 59.96 -31.13
N ASP A 34 13.93 59.86 -31.21
CA ASP A 34 14.77 61.06 -31.05
C ASP A 34 14.93 61.80 -32.37
N LYS A 35 15.57 62.96 -32.37
CA LYS A 35 15.75 63.78 -33.55
C LYS A 35 16.52 63.09 -34.67
N ASP A 36 17.38 62.14 -34.35
CA ASP A 36 18.20 61.38 -35.27
C ASP A 36 17.52 60.16 -35.87
N GLY A 37 16.31 59.88 -35.39
CA GLY A 37 15.52 58.74 -35.85
C GLY A 37 15.69 57.48 -35.03
N LYS A 38 16.39 57.52 -33.90
CA LYS A 38 16.51 56.37 -33.01
C LYS A 38 15.18 56.14 -32.26
N VAL A 39 14.63 54.97 -32.42
CA VAL A 39 13.39 54.58 -31.76
C VAL A 39 13.72 53.80 -30.52
N THR A 40 13.06 54.11 -29.40
CA THR A 40 13.11 53.34 -28.18
C THR A 40 11.73 52.81 -27.89
N PHE A 41 11.64 51.51 -27.68
CA PHE A 41 10.40 50.83 -27.27
C PHE A 41 10.51 50.42 -25.82
N THR A 42 9.56 50.83 -24.98
CA THR A 42 9.43 50.45 -23.60
C THR A 42 8.17 49.61 -23.47
N PRO A 43 8.31 48.28 -23.35
CA PRO A 43 7.15 47.39 -23.25
C PRO A 43 6.40 47.60 -21.94
N GLU A 44 5.09 47.31 -21.97
CA GLU A 44 4.32 47.16 -20.74
C GLU A 44 4.85 45.95 -19.95
N LYS A 45 4.66 45.99 -18.65
CA LYS A 45 5.27 45.04 -17.71
C LYS A 45 5.10 43.58 -18.12
N ASP A 46 3.94 43.19 -18.59
CA ASP A 46 3.62 41.79 -18.91
C ASP A 46 3.55 41.51 -20.40
N PHE A 47 3.96 42.44 -21.26
CA PHE A 47 3.89 42.24 -22.68
C PHE A 47 4.99 41.34 -23.18
N VAL A 48 4.62 40.33 -23.96
CA VAL A 48 5.51 39.37 -24.61
C VAL A 48 4.96 39.14 -26.03
N GLY A 49 5.84 39.10 -27.01
CA GLY A 49 5.47 38.79 -28.37
C GLY A 49 5.87 39.87 -29.35
N GLU A 50 5.36 39.75 -30.57
CA GLU A 50 5.59 40.75 -31.62
C GLU A 50 4.71 41.95 -31.41
N THR A 51 5.29 43.13 -31.63
CA THR A 51 4.53 44.39 -31.60
C THR A 51 3.94 44.65 -32.96
N LYS A 52 2.99 45.60 -33.03
CA LYS A 52 2.48 46.12 -34.28
C LYS A 52 3.50 47.01 -34.96
N GLY A 53 4.45 47.51 -34.20
CA GLY A 53 5.49 48.39 -34.71
C GLY A 53 5.05 49.82 -34.90
N VAL A 54 6.00 50.64 -35.29
CA VAL A 54 5.78 52.05 -35.62
C VAL A 54 6.52 52.39 -36.90
N THR A 55 6.05 53.42 -37.60
CA THR A 55 6.71 53.94 -38.79
C THR A 55 7.33 55.30 -38.48
N VAL A 56 8.61 55.41 -38.70
CA VAL A 56 9.36 56.66 -38.54
C VAL A 56 9.40 57.40 -39.86
N LYS A 57 9.15 58.66 -39.80
CA LYS A 57 9.16 59.57 -40.99
C LYS A 57 10.29 60.57 -40.86
N ARG A 58 11.07 60.69 -41.92
CA ARG A 58 12.06 61.74 -42.08
C ARG A 58 11.86 62.33 -43.42
N VAL A 59 12.47 63.47 -43.66
CA VAL A 59 12.46 64.08 -44.99
C VAL A 59 13.86 64.11 -45.57
N ASP A 60 13.94 64.00 -46.89
CA ASP A 60 15.21 64.13 -47.55
C ASP A 60 15.49 65.66 -47.84
N LYS A 61 16.62 65.96 -48.37
CA LYS A 61 17.00 67.37 -48.64
C LYS A 61 16.11 68.06 -49.70
N ASN A 62 15.30 67.30 -50.43
CA ASN A 62 14.33 67.83 -51.36
C ASN A 62 12.94 67.97 -50.74
N GLY A 63 12.81 67.72 -49.46
CA GLY A 63 11.53 67.74 -48.68
C GLY A 63 10.62 66.55 -48.95
N THR A 64 11.13 65.49 -49.56
CA THR A 64 10.36 64.28 -49.83
C THR A 64 10.36 63.37 -48.57
N PRO A 65 9.17 62.94 -48.13
CA PRO A 65 9.08 62.06 -46.99
C PRO A 65 9.74 60.66 -47.24
N VAL A 66 10.50 60.19 -46.25
CA VAL A 66 11.11 58.86 -46.28
C VAL A 66 10.66 58.17 -45.01
N THR A 67 10.14 56.96 -45.13
CA THR A 67 9.64 56.21 -43.98
C THR A 67 10.38 54.88 -43.79
N ALA A 68 10.49 54.46 -42.55
CA ALA A 68 11.03 53.17 -42.17
C ALA A 68 10.25 52.62 -41.02
N LYS A 69 10.02 51.32 -41.06
CA LYS A 69 9.24 50.64 -40.01
C LYS A 69 10.16 49.98 -38.97
N TYR A 70 9.77 50.07 -37.71
CA TYR A 70 10.44 49.42 -36.59
C TYR A 70 9.44 48.52 -35.91
N THR A 71 9.73 47.22 -35.81
CA THR A 71 8.83 46.21 -35.25
C THR A 71 9.60 45.36 -34.23
N PRO A 72 9.66 45.80 -32.97
CA PRO A 72 10.37 45.03 -31.97
C PRO A 72 9.56 43.80 -31.54
N THR A 73 10.27 42.77 -31.12
CA THR A 73 9.68 41.58 -30.52
C THR A 73 10.21 41.48 -29.09
N VAL A 74 9.32 41.29 -28.15
CA VAL A 74 9.69 41.09 -26.74
C VAL A 74 9.71 39.60 -26.44
N LEU A 75 10.86 39.10 -26.01
CA LEU A 75 11.02 37.71 -25.68
C LEU A 75 10.56 37.47 -24.22
N GLY A 76 9.80 36.39 -24.02
CA GLY A 76 9.37 35.98 -22.70
C GLY A 76 10.50 35.32 -21.93
N LYS A 77 10.39 35.37 -20.62
CA LYS A 77 11.28 34.63 -19.71
C LYS A 77 10.51 33.45 -19.16
N THR A 78 11.06 32.26 -19.28
CA THR A 78 10.47 31.06 -18.78
C THR A 78 11.51 30.23 -18.01
N SER A 79 11.04 29.43 -17.09
CA SER A 79 11.85 28.43 -16.42
C SER A 79 11.07 27.13 -16.29
N THR A 80 11.77 26.02 -16.27
CA THR A 80 11.16 24.71 -16.16
C THR A 80 11.87 23.92 -15.05
N LYS A 81 11.13 22.99 -14.47
CA LYS A 81 11.70 22.10 -13.47
C LYS A 81 11.12 20.70 -13.66
N ASP A 82 12.02 19.74 -13.80
CA ASP A 82 11.65 18.33 -13.83
C ASP A 82 11.17 17.89 -12.45
N VAL A 83 10.27 16.93 -12.41
CA VAL A 83 9.71 16.43 -11.16
C VAL A 83 9.76 14.90 -11.14
N GLU A 84 9.67 14.38 -9.93
CA GLU A 84 9.69 12.96 -9.67
C GLU A 84 8.52 12.61 -8.75
N SER A 85 8.24 11.33 -8.62
CA SER A 85 7.36 10.80 -7.60
C SER A 85 7.79 9.39 -7.25
N GLU A 86 7.31 8.92 -6.11
CA GLU A 86 7.53 7.56 -5.67
C GLU A 86 6.24 7.06 -5.07
N GLY A 87 5.88 5.83 -5.36
CA GLY A 87 4.62 5.27 -4.91
C GLY A 87 4.66 3.75 -4.82
N PRO A 88 3.64 3.16 -4.19
CA PRO A 88 3.56 1.72 -4.01
C PRO A 88 3.24 0.99 -5.31
N LYS A 89 3.63 -0.27 -5.35
CA LYS A 89 3.37 -1.17 -6.48
C LYS A 89 1.88 -1.21 -6.80
N GLY A 90 1.57 -1.12 -8.09
CA GLY A 90 0.20 -1.22 -8.59
C GLY A 90 -0.69 -0.02 -8.34
N LYS A 91 -0.18 1.07 -7.77
CA LYS A 91 -0.97 2.26 -7.47
C LYS A 91 -0.60 3.42 -8.38
N PRO A 92 -1.57 4.18 -8.86
CA PRO A 92 -1.27 5.40 -9.63
C PRO A 92 -0.55 6.41 -8.75
N GLN A 93 0.32 7.18 -9.39
CA GLN A 93 1.03 8.29 -8.74
C GLN A 93 1.12 9.44 -9.73
N SER A 94 1.27 10.65 -9.24
CA SER A 94 1.25 11.82 -10.08
C SER A 94 2.13 12.93 -9.55
N ASN A 95 2.52 13.81 -10.46
CA ASN A 95 3.16 15.07 -10.14
C ASN A 95 3.00 16.00 -11.33
N THR A 96 3.30 17.28 -11.13
CA THR A 96 3.16 18.30 -12.15
C THR A 96 4.53 18.90 -12.46
N PRO A 97 5.10 18.65 -13.66
CA PRO A 97 6.30 19.36 -14.08
C PRO A 97 6.08 20.86 -14.02
N VAL A 98 7.09 21.59 -13.65
CA VAL A 98 6.97 23.03 -13.38
C VAL A 98 7.32 23.83 -14.62
N PHE A 99 6.41 24.71 -15.02
CA PHE A 99 6.60 25.70 -16.08
C PHE A 99 6.24 27.06 -15.51
N GLU A 100 7.20 27.93 -15.41
CA GLU A 100 7.01 29.26 -14.81
C GLU A 100 7.39 30.36 -15.80
N GLY A 101 6.78 31.52 -15.58
CA GLY A 101 7.05 32.70 -16.38
C GLY A 101 6.03 32.89 -17.53
N ASP A 102 6.52 33.30 -18.65
CA ASP A 102 5.68 33.72 -19.80
C ASP A 102 5.19 32.54 -20.63
N ILE A 103 4.35 31.74 -20.03
CA ILE A 103 3.74 30.54 -20.60
C ILE A 103 2.45 30.94 -21.34
N ASP A 104 2.26 30.41 -22.54
CA ASP A 104 1.00 30.57 -23.26
C ASP A 104 -0.04 29.59 -22.67
N LYS A 105 -0.90 30.13 -21.83
CA LYS A 105 -1.93 29.34 -21.14
C LYS A 105 -3.09 28.94 -22.03
N GLU A 106 -3.18 29.51 -23.20
CA GLU A 106 -4.21 29.14 -24.18
C GLU A 106 -3.87 27.82 -24.88
N VAL A 107 -2.61 27.39 -24.82
CA VAL A 107 -2.15 26.13 -25.39
C VAL A 107 -1.99 25.13 -24.26
N PRO A 108 -2.83 24.08 -24.19
CA PRO A 108 -2.70 23.09 -23.13
C PRO A 108 -1.41 22.27 -23.25
N PRO A 109 -0.86 21.81 -22.15
CA PRO A 109 0.33 20.96 -22.17
C PRO A 109 0.03 19.59 -22.79
N THR A 110 1.01 19.04 -23.49
CA THR A 110 0.92 17.70 -24.05
C THR A 110 2.24 16.96 -23.83
N PHE A 111 2.28 15.68 -24.18
CA PHE A 111 3.54 14.96 -24.33
C PHE A 111 4.21 15.35 -25.66
N GLU A 112 5.44 14.91 -25.90
CA GLU A 112 6.22 15.32 -27.07
C GLU A 112 5.53 15.01 -28.40
N ASP A 113 4.75 13.94 -28.45
CA ASP A 113 4.01 13.56 -29.67
C ASP A 113 2.71 14.34 -29.89
N GLY A 114 2.44 15.31 -29.02
CA GLY A 114 1.20 16.10 -29.08
C GLY A 114 -0.01 15.42 -28.45
N LYS A 115 0.17 14.23 -27.92
CA LYS A 115 -0.91 13.46 -27.28
C LYS A 115 -0.95 13.70 -25.78
N THR A 116 -2.06 13.27 -25.17
CA THR A 116 -2.27 13.37 -23.72
C THR A 116 -2.20 12.03 -23.02
N THR A 117 -1.89 10.97 -23.75
CA THR A 117 -1.71 9.62 -23.22
C THR A 117 -0.46 9.01 -23.87
N LYS A 118 0.36 8.35 -23.04
CA LYS A 118 1.53 7.63 -23.53
C LYS A 118 1.63 6.28 -22.81
N VAL A 119 1.63 5.21 -23.59
CA VAL A 119 1.80 3.85 -23.08
C VAL A 119 3.28 3.45 -23.20
N VAL A 120 3.84 2.98 -22.10
CA VAL A 120 5.19 2.39 -22.09
C VAL A 120 5.01 0.91 -21.76
N PRO A 121 5.09 0.03 -22.78
CA PRO A 121 4.90 -1.41 -22.55
C PRO A 121 5.83 -1.95 -21.48
N GLY A 122 5.29 -2.75 -20.59
CA GLY A 122 6.05 -3.32 -19.48
C GLY A 122 6.22 -2.41 -18.29
N GLN A 123 5.84 -1.15 -18.37
CA GLN A 123 5.96 -0.20 -17.27
C GLN A 123 4.62 0.39 -16.84
N GLY A 124 3.90 1.02 -17.75
CA GLY A 124 2.62 1.63 -17.41
C GLY A 124 2.17 2.66 -18.43
N THR A 125 1.20 3.46 -18.03
CA THR A 125 0.58 4.48 -18.88
C THR A 125 0.61 5.84 -18.22
N TYR A 126 1.02 6.84 -18.96
CA TYR A 126 1.00 8.25 -18.55
C TYR A 126 -0.20 8.95 -19.16
N THR A 127 -0.84 9.79 -18.37
CA THR A 127 -1.85 10.72 -18.85
C THR A 127 -1.54 12.11 -18.31
N ILE A 128 -1.91 13.14 -19.07
CA ILE A 128 -1.72 14.53 -18.64
C ILE A 128 -3.04 15.27 -18.73
N ASP A 129 -3.36 16.06 -17.71
CA ASP A 129 -4.57 16.87 -17.70
C ASP A 129 -4.28 18.29 -18.25
N PRO A 130 -5.33 19.09 -18.48
CA PRO A 130 -5.13 20.45 -19.02
C PRO A 130 -4.30 21.37 -18.13
N ASN A 131 -4.17 21.06 -16.84
CA ASN A 131 -3.37 21.85 -15.90
C ASN A 131 -1.91 21.39 -15.84
N GLY A 132 -1.56 20.34 -16.59
CA GLY A 132 -0.20 19.82 -16.64
C GLY A 132 0.12 18.74 -15.63
N LYS A 133 -0.86 18.29 -14.84
CA LYS A 133 -0.66 17.19 -13.91
C LYS A 133 -0.53 15.89 -14.69
N VAL A 134 0.58 15.20 -14.50
CA VAL A 134 0.84 13.91 -15.13
C VAL A 134 0.52 12.81 -14.12
N THR A 135 -0.24 11.82 -14.54
CA THR A 135 -0.54 10.63 -13.75
C THR A 135 0.10 9.43 -14.42
N PHE A 136 0.83 8.64 -13.64
CA PHE A 136 1.40 7.38 -14.08
C PHE A 136 0.62 6.24 -13.44
N THR A 137 0.06 5.39 -14.28
CA THR A 137 -0.64 4.17 -13.84
C THR A 137 0.26 2.99 -14.17
N PRO A 138 0.96 2.40 -13.18
CA PRO A 138 1.89 1.32 -13.46
C PRO A 138 1.18 0.05 -13.87
N GLU A 139 1.84 -0.80 -14.66
CA GLU A 139 1.39 -2.17 -14.83
C GLU A 139 1.48 -2.88 -13.47
N PRO A 140 0.58 -3.85 -13.19
CA PRO A 140 0.49 -4.45 -11.85
C PRO A 140 1.79 -5.02 -11.30
N GLU A 141 2.65 -5.52 -12.16
CA GLU A 141 3.91 -6.15 -11.73
C GLU A 141 5.13 -5.26 -11.87
N PHE A 142 4.97 -4.04 -12.39
CA PHE A 142 6.11 -3.15 -12.57
C PHE A 142 6.65 -2.63 -11.24
N VAL A 143 7.96 -2.73 -11.07
CA VAL A 143 8.72 -2.18 -9.93
C VAL A 143 9.97 -1.52 -10.47
N GLY A 144 10.32 -0.37 -9.91
CA GLY A 144 11.51 0.36 -10.29
C GLY A 144 11.21 1.74 -10.84
N THR A 145 12.23 2.39 -11.34
CA THR A 145 12.09 3.72 -11.95
C THR A 145 11.65 3.57 -13.40
N ALA A 146 10.52 4.18 -13.73
CA ALA A 146 9.97 4.13 -15.07
C ALA A 146 10.76 5.05 -16.01
N ASN A 147 10.63 4.81 -17.32
CA ASN A 147 11.13 5.74 -18.31
C ASN A 147 10.39 7.06 -18.15
N SER A 148 11.13 8.16 -18.07
CA SER A 148 10.56 9.50 -17.91
C SER A 148 9.65 9.84 -19.09
N VAL A 149 8.65 10.65 -18.82
CA VAL A 149 7.84 11.26 -19.87
C VAL A 149 8.17 12.76 -19.92
N THR A 150 8.18 13.32 -21.11
CA THR A 150 8.45 14.74 -21.30
C THR A 150 7.16 15.47 -21.64
N VAL A 151 6.89 16.54 -20.89
CA VAL A 151 5.77 17.42 -21.09
C VAL A 151 6.26 18.63 -21.88
N VAL A 152 5.50 19.03 -22.87
CA VAL A 152 5.80 20.20 -23.66
C VAL A 152 4.72 21.27 -23.52
N ARG A 153 5.15 22.51 -23.44
CA ARG A 153 4.28 23.68 -23.45
C ARG A 153 4.84 24.70 -24.41
N LYS A 154 4.03 25.68 -24.74
CA LYS A 154 4.46 26.82 -25.57
C LYS A 154 4.66 28.02 -24.65
N ASP A 155 5.70 28.77 -24.90
CA ASP A 155 5.84 30.11 -24.30
C ASP A 155 5.00 31.12 -25.08
N LYS A 156 4.95 32.37 -24.64
CA LYS A 156 4.18 33.41 -25.28
C LYS A 156 4.72 33.79 -26.65
N ASN A 157 5.93 33.41 -27.00
CA ASN A 157 6.52 33.58 -28.33
C ASN A 157 6.31 32.38 -29.25
N GLY A 158 5.58 31.38 -28.80
CA GLY A 158 5.35 30.16 -29.57
C GLY A 158 6.48 29.14 -29.54
N LYS A 159 7.51 29.38 -28.73
CA LYS A 159 8.63 28.46 -28.57
C LYS A 159 8.22 27.29 -27.69
N THR A 160 8.63 26.09 -28.06
CA THR A 160 8.37 24.87 -27.25
C THR A 160 9.37 24.77 -26.10
N ILE A 161 8.86 24.57 -24.91
CA ILE A 161 9.65 24.35 -23.70
C ILE A 161 9.27 23.00 -23.06
N PHE A 162 10.19 22.41 -22.33
CA PHE A 162 10.12 21.02 -21.90
C PHE A 162 10.37 20.87 -20.40
N ALA A 163 9.67 19.94 -19.79
CA ALA A 163 9.97 19.47 -18.44
C ALA A 163 9.54 18.02 -18.33
N SER A 164 10.27 17.22 -17.56
CA SER A 164 10.02 15.79 -17.45
C SER A 164 9.42 15.40 -16.12
N TYR A 165 8.80 14.21 -16.11
CA TYR A 165 8.30 13.54 -14.92
C TYR A 165 8.82 12.12 -14.91
N THR A 166 9.37 11.71 -13.77
CA THR A 166 9.94 10.38 -13.58
C THR A 166 9.36 9.74 -12.32
N PRO A 167 8.45 8.77 -12.47
CA PRO A 167 7.92 8.04 -11.32
C PRO A 167 8.78 6.84 -10.99
N THR A 168 8.84 6.50 -9.70
CA THR A 168 9.47 5.28 -9.21
C THR A 168 8.41 4.47 -8.46
N VAL A 169 8.33 3.19 -8.76
CA VAL A 169 7.39 2.27 -8.13
C VAL A 169 8.16 1.41 -7.14
N ARG A 170 7.76 1.47 -5.87
CA ARG A 170 8.41 0.70 -4.81
C ARG A 170 8.01 -0.76 -4.89
N PRO A 171 8.91 -1.68 -4.52
CA PRO A 171 8.56 -3.09 -4.40
C PRO A 171 7.59 -3.32 -3.25
N GLU A 172 7.04 -4.52 -3.16
CA GLU A 172 6.14 -4.91 -2.08
C GLU A 172 6.72 -6.05 -1.27
N THR A 173 6.18 -6.24 -0.08
CA THR A 173 6.43 -7.39 0.77
C THR A 173 5.14 -8.18 0.91
N ILE A 174 5.21 -9.48 0.68
CA ILE A 174 4.05 -10.37 0.79
C ILE A 174 4.34 -11.48 1.80
N PHE A 175 3.26 -12.01 2.38
CA PHE A 175 3.29 -13.07 3.37
C PHE A 175 2.52 -14.27 2.80
N ARG A 176 3.19 -15.39 2.60
CA ARG A 176 2.62 -16.56 1.92
C ARG A 176 2.93 -17.83 2.69
N ASP A 177 2.05 -18.82 2.56
CA ASP A 177 2.38 -20.17 3.02
C ASP A 177 3.26 -20.87 1.98
N LYS A 178 3.69 -22.09 2.27
CA LYS A 178 4.55 -22.87 1.37
C LYS A 178 3.89 -23.19 0.04
N GLU A 179 2.58 -23.20 0.00
CA GLU A 179 1.82 -23.46 -1.22
C GLU A 179 1.56 -22.18 -2.03
N GLY A 180 2.06 -21.04 -1.55
CA GLY A 180 1.89 -19.75 -2.21
C GLY A 180 0.59 -19.03 -1.90
N LYS A 181 -0.21 -19.54 -0.97
CA LYS A 181 -1.48 -18.93 -0.60
C LYS A 181 -1.27 -17.75 0.34
N GLU A 182 -2.16 -16.77 0.23
CA GLU A 182 -2.18 -15.65 1.17
C GLU A 182 -2.53 -16.13 2.57
N ILE A 183 -1.91 -15.53 3.56
CA ILE A 183 -2.22 -15.79 4.97
C ILE A 183 -3.28 -14.78 5.39
N PRO A 184 -4.46 -15.25 5.84
CA PRO A 184 -5.53 -14.33 6.25
C PRO A 184 -5.06 -13.33 7.31
N GLY A 185 -5.42 -12.06 7.11
CA GLY A 185 -5.03 -11.00 8.03
C GLY A 185 -3.65 -10.41 7.80
N TYR A 186 -2.92 -10.91 6.80
CA TYR A 186 -1.56 -10.44 6.49
C TYR A 186 -1.46 -10.07 5.01
N PRO A 187 -2.06 -8.93 4.64
CA PRO A 187 -2.01 -8.45 3.25
C PRO A 187 -0.62 -7.96 2.88
N SER A 188 -0.40 -7.76 1.59
CA SER A 188 0.85 -7.17 1.10
C SER A 188 1.11 -5.81 1.73
N GLU A 189 2.38 -5.48 1.89
CA GLU A 189 2.83 -4.21 2.45
C GLU A 189 3.71 -3.48 1.46
N ASP A 190 3.62 -2.15 1.47
CA ASP A 190 4.43 -1.30 0.62
C ASP A 190 5.89 -1.33 1.07
N GLY A 191 6.79 -1.47 0.10
CA GLY A 191 8.23 -1.47 0.36
C GLY A 191 8.73 -2.79 0.89
N THR A 192 9.90 -2.73 1.54
CA THR A 192 10.54 -3.89 2.14
C THR A 192 10.30 -3.84 3.64
N THR A 193 9.53 -4.80 4.14
CA THR A 193 9.21 -4.88 5.57
C THR A 193 9.68 -6.20 6.16
N PRO A 194 9.97 -6.23 7.47
CA PRO A 194 10.46 -7.44 8.10
C PRO A 194 9.38 -8.51 8.23
N LYS A 195 9.82 -9.73 8.44
CA LYS A 195 8.91 -10.83 8.77
C LYS A 195 8.14 -10.52 10.04
N LYS A 196 6.96 -11.10 10.16
CA LYS A 196 6.09 -10.94 11.31
C LYS A 196 5.91 -12.26 12.02
N ASP A 197 5.59 -12.19 13.32
CA ASP A 197 5.15 -13.36 14.06
C ASP A 197 3.68 -13.56 13.76
N ILE A 198 3.35 -14.67 13.12
CA ILE A 198 1.98 -14.99 12.71
C ILE A 198 1.46 -16.14 13.56
N PRO A 199 0.43 -15.90 14.38
CA PRO A 199 -0.15 -16.97 15.20
C PRO A 199 -0.55 -18.19 14.36
N GLY A 200 -0.16 -19.37 14.82
CA GLY A 200 -0.47 -20.60 14.10
C GLY A 200 0.46 -20.93 12.96
N TYR A 201 1.45 -20.10 12.70
CA TYR A 201 2.43 -20.31 11.65
C TYR A 201 3.86 -20.21 12.16
N ARG A 202 4.75 -20.88 11.49
CA ARG A 202 6.19 -20.81 11.74
C ARG A 202 6.86 -20.22 10.51
N PHE A 203 7.79 -19.29 10.72
CA PHE A 203 8.55 -18.68 9.63
C PHE A 203 9.49 -19.74 9.03
N VAL A 204 9.56 -19.78 7.67
CA VAL A 204 10.45 -20.68 6.95
C VAL A 204 11.64 -19.94 6.38
N GLU A 205 11.38 -18.97 5.50
CA GLU A 205 12.45 -18.19 4.86
C GLU A 205 11.91 -16.91 4.24
N THR A 206 12.83 -16.00 3.93
CA THR A 206 12.55 -14.79 3.18
C THR A 206 13.23 -14.89 1.82
N VAL A 207 12.50 -14.64 0.76
CA VAL A 207 12.99 -14.65 -0.61
C VAL A 207 12.83 -13.25 -1.20
N THR A 208 13.86 -12.76 -1.88
CA THR A 208 13.81 -11.47 -2.57
C THR A 208 14.00 -11.74 -4.06
N ASP A 209 13.10 -11.21 -4.91
CA ASP A 209 13.23 -11.37 -6.35
C ASP A 209 14.17 -10.31 -6.95
N ASN A 210 14.36 -10.36 -8.27
CA ASN A 210 15.26 -9.45 -8.97
C ASN A 210 14.77 -8.00 -8.97
N ASP A 211 13.48 -7.78 -8.75
CA ASP A 211 12.88 -6.46 -8.71
C ASP A 211 12.89 -5.85 -7.31
N GLY A 212 13.32 -6.62 -6.31
CA GLY A 212 13.36 -6.18 -4.93
C GLY A 212 12.11 -6.51 -4.13
N ASN A 213 11.14 -7.22 -4.71
CA ASN A 213 9.97 -7.69 -3.95
C ASN A 213 10.40 -8.75 -2.94
N THR A 214 9.83 -8.68 -1.76
CA THR A 214 10.14 -9.57 -0.65
C THR A 214 8.96 -10.51 -0.39
N LYS A 215 9.27 -11.78 -0.19
CA LYS A 215 8.27 -12.77 0.18
C LYS A 215 8.73 -13.48 1.44
N HIS A 216 7.96 -13.35 2.51
CA HIS A 216 8.16 -14.10 3.75
C HIS A 216 7.30 -15.35 3.67
N ILE A 217 7.93 -16.50 3.76
CA ILE A 217 7.27 -17.80 3.60
C ILE A 217 7.12 -18.46 4.95
N TYR A 218 5.92 -18.99 5.19
CA TYR A 218 5.52 -19.60 6.45
C TYR A 218 4.93 -20.97 6.21
N GLU A 219 4.89 -21.77 7.24
CA GLU A 219 4.13 -23.01 7.22
C GLU A 219 3.32 -23.10 8.52
N LYS A 220 2.17 -23.76 8.46
CA LYS A 220 1.34 -23.92 9.65
C LYS A 220 2.05 -24.78 10.68
N VAL A 221 2.00 -24.36 11.91
CA VAL A 221 2.47 -25.17 13.02
C VAL A 221 1.51 -26.35 13.20
N LYS A 222 1.92 -27.36 13.93
CA LYS A 222 1.07 -28.51 14.26
C LYS A 222 0.79 -28.52 15.74
N THR A 223 -0.42 -28.90 16.07
CA THR A 223 -0.82 -29.16 17.46
C THR A 223 -0.98 -30.65 17.64
N SER A 224 -0.30 -31.24 18.62
CA SER A 224 -0.38 -32.65 18.93
C SER A 224 -0.97 -32.86 20.32
N PHE A 225 -1.52 -34.04 20.54
CA PHE A 225 -2.13 -34.47 21.80
C PHE A 225 -1.37 -35.69 22.23
N LYS A 226 -0.55 -35.53 23.29
CA LYS A 226 0.39 -36.56 23.71
C LYS A 226 0.26 -36.88 25.18
N ASP A 227 0.66 -38.08 25.54
CA ASP A 227 0.77 -38.47 26.97
C ASP A 227 2.11 -37.96 27.51
N LYS A 228 2.34 -38.20 28.81
CA LYS A 228 3.59 -37.75 29.47
C LYS A 228 4.84 -38.42 28.92
N GLU A 229 4.70 -39.57 28.27
CA GLU A 229 5.81 -40.29 27.68
C GLU A 229 6.08 -39.87 26.24
N GLY A 230 5.32 -38.89 25.71
CA GLY A 230 5.50 -38.36 24.37
C GLY A 230 4.79 -39.14 23.27
N LYS A 231 3.93 -40.10 23.65
CA LYS A 231 3.16 -40.88 22.67
C LYS A 231 1.86 -40.16 22.30
N GLU A 232 1.51 -40.23 21.04
CA GLU A 232 0.22 -39.72 20.62
C GLU A 232 -0.91 -40.50 21.27
N ILE A 233 -1.95 -39.78 21.67
CA ILE A 233 -3.13 -40.39 22.25
C ILE A 233 -3.97 -40.99 21.14
N PRO A 234 -4.37 -42.26 21.21
CA PRO A 234 -5.18 -42.88 20.16
C PRO A 234 -6.42 -42.07 19.84
N ASN A 235 -6.74 -41.95 18.54
CA ASN A 235 -7.88 -41.23 18.01
C ASN A 235 -7.77 -39.69 18.12
N TYR A 236 -6.61 -39.19 18.55
CA TYR A 236 -6.35 -37.74 18.60
C TYR A 236 -5.07 -37.43 17.85
N PRO A 237 -5.13 -37.49 16.52
CA PRO A 237 -3.96 -37.17 15.68
C PRO A 237 -3.61 -35.70 15.72
N SER A 238 -2.41 -35.37 15.32
CA SER A 238 -1.97 -33.99 15.18
C SER A 238 -2.87 -33.23 14.23
N GLU A 239 -3.09 -31.95 14.52
CA GLU A 239 -3.91 -31.05 13.69
C GLU A 239 -3.06 -29.88 13.24
N GLU A 240 -3.40 -29.33 12.08
CA GLU A 240 -2.73 -28.15 11.58
C GLU A 240 -3.15 -26.90 12.36
N GLY A 241 -2.19 -26.00 12.55
CA GLY A 241 -2.42 -24.73 13.20
C GLY A 241 -2.34 -24.84 14.71
N ASP A 242 -2.60 -23.69 15.35
CA ASP A 242 -2.65 -23.61 16.81
C ASP A 242 -4.06 -23.98 17.25
N GLN A 243 -4.21 -25.18 17.78
CA GLN A 243 -5.50 -25.70 18.20
C GLN A 243 -5.58 -25.74 19.72
N PRO A 244 -6.78 -25.49 20.27
CA PRO A 244 -6.95 -25.56 21.73
C PRO A 244 -6.88 -27.01 22.24
N LYS A 245 -6.63 -27.14 23.50
CA LYS A 245 -6.68 -28.46 24.16
C LYS A 245 -8.08 -29.03 24.03
N LYS A 246 -8.16 -30.33 24.00
CA LYS A 246 -9.41 -31.09 23.94
C LYS A 246 -9.65 -31.85 25.24
N ASP A 247 -10.91 -32.10 25.55
CA ASP A 247 -11.26 -33.02 26.60
C ASP A 247 -11.16 -34.45 26.07
N ILE A 248 -10.24 -35.21 26.60
CA ILE A 248 -9.98 -36.56 26.12
C ILE A 248 -10.44 -37.56 27.20
N PRO A 249 -11.43 -38.40 26.89
CA PRO A 249 -11.93 -39.39 27.81
C PRO A 249 -10.79 -40.28 28.34
N GLY A 250 -10.73 -40.46 29.64
CA GLY A 250 -9.71 -41.27 30.27
C GLY A 250 -8.37 -40.59 30.52
N TYR A 251 -8.28 -39.29 30.15
CA TYR A 251 -7.07 -38.53 30.34
C TYR A 251 -7.34 -37.21 31.03
N LYS A 252 -6.36 -36.74 31.77
CA LYS A 252 -6.38 -35.45 32.45
C LYS A 252 -5.36 -34.53 31.78
N PHE A 253 -5.79 -33.32 31.42
CA PHE A 253 -4.87 -32.34 30.87
C PHE A 253 -3.82 -31.93 31.88
N VAL A 254 -2.55 -31.89 31.47
CA VAL A 254 -1.42 -31.52 32.34
C VAL A 254 -0.92 -30.12 31.98
N GLU A 255 -0.49 -29.94 30.76
CA GLU A 255 0.08 -28.65 30.31
C GLU A 255 0.07 -28.54 28.80
N THR A 256 0.24 -27.31 28.32
CA THR A 256 0.48 -27.04 26.93
C THR A 256 1.94 -26.59 26.78
N LYS A 257 2.69 -27.28 25.93
CA LYS A 257 4.07 -26.94 25.62
C LYS A 257 4.13 -26.28 24.25
N LYS A 258 4.91 -25.21 24.14
CA LYS A 258 5.24 -24.62 22.86
C LYS A 258 6.67 -25.00 22.54
N LEU A 259 6.89 -25.73 21.46
CA LEU A 259 8.21 -26.20 21.06
C LEU A 259 9.00 -25.09 20.38
N ASP A 260 10.31 -25.27 20.28
CA ASP A 260 11.19 -24.28 19.68
C ASP A 260 10.83 -23.98 18.22
N ASN A 261 10.30 -24.97 17.50
CA ASN A 261 9.87 -24.80 16.12
C ASN A 261 8.47 -24.20 15.98
N GLY A 262 7.83 -23.82 17.11
CA GLY A 262 6.50 -23.24 17.11
C GLY A 262 5.36 -24.24 17.19
N ASP A 263 5.63 -25.54 17.07
CA ASP A 263 4.59 -26.57 17.26
C ASP A 263 4.10 -26.58 18.69
N ILE A 264 2.87 -27.04 18.86
CA ILE A 264 2.20 -27.06 20.16
C ILE A 264 1.92 -28.51 20.56
N GLU A 265 2.19 -28.83 21.81
CA GLU A 265 1.85 -30.13 22.40
C GLU A 265 0.97 -29.92 23.59
N HIS A 266 -0.22 -30.49 23.54
CA HIS A 266 -1.07 -30.61 24.72
C HIS A 266 -0.75 -31.94 25.38
N VAL A 267 -0.26 -31.88 26.59
CA VAL A 267 0.22 -33.05 27.33
C VAL A 267 -0.85 -33.49 28.30
N TYR A 268 -1.11 -34.77 28.29
CA TYR A 268 -2.13 -35.38 29.11
C TYR A 268 -1.55 -36.52 29.96
N GLU A 269 -2.25 -36.85 31.02
CA GLU A 269 -1.92 -37.91 31.91
C GLU A 269 -3.08 -38.88 31.93
N LYS A 270 -2.80 -40.16 31.72
CA LYS A 270 -3.85 -41.17 31.78
C LYS A 270 -4.39 -41.24 33.20
N VAL A 271 -5.69 -41.22 33.35
CA VAL A 271 -6.33 -41.34 34.63
C VAL A 271 -6.19 -42.79 35.05
N SER A 272 -5.40 -43.01 36.10
CA SER A 272 -5.18 -44.37 36.62
C SER A 272 -6.31 -44.75 37.53
N THR A 273 -6.73 -45.98 37.36
CA THR A 273 -7.68 -46.58 38.30
C THR A 273 -6.88 -47.07 39.51
N PRO A 274 -7.26 -46.66 40.73
CA PRO A 274 -6.57 -47.18 41.91
C PRO A 274 -6.64 -48.68 41.92
N LEU A 275 -5.57 -49.29 42.42
CA LEU A 275 -5.56 -50.71 42.66
C LEU A 275 -6.70 -51.10 43.60
N ILE A 276 -7.49 -52.06 43.20
CA ILE A 276 -8.60 -52.53 43.99
C ILE A 276 -8.07 -53.51 45.00
N PRO A 277 -8.37 -53.31 46.29
CA PRO A 277 -7.99 -54.29 47.29
C PRO A 277 -8.65 -55.64 46.99
N GLN A 278 -7.90 -56.68 47.09
CA GLN A 278 -8.49 -58.03 46.95
C GLN A 278 -9.47 -58.30 48.05
N THR A 279 -10.71 -58.60 47.67
CA THR A 279 -11.73 -58.97 48.62
C THR A 279 -11.64 -60.47 48.98
N GLU A 280 -12.14 -60.80 50.14
CA GLU A 280 -12.20 -62.24 50.56
C GLU A 280 -13.05 -62.98 49.53
N PRO A 281 -12.68 -64.27 49.29
CA PRO A 281 -13.47 -65.19 48.46
C PRO A 281 -14.93 -65.21 48.87
N GLY A 282 -15.86 -65.01 48.00
CA GLY A 282 -17.28 -65.06 48.26
C GLY A 282 -17.99 -63.74 48.53
N LYS A 283 -17.25 -62.63 48.64
CA LYS A 283 -17.85 -61.29 48.77
C LYS A 283 -17.90 -60.62 47.40
N GLN A 284 -19.09 -60.30 47.00
CA GLN A 284 -19.25 -59.47 45.75
C GLN A 284 -19.01 -58.03 46.11
N ILE A 285 -18.10 -57.43 45.40
CA ILE A 285 -17.87 -56.01 45.51
C ILE A 285 -18.71 -55.32 44.45
N THR A 286 -18.99 -54.07 44.67
CA THR A 286 -19.73 -53.21 43.73
C THR A 286 -18.96 -51.95 43.42
N THR A 287 -19.23 -51.38 42.25
CA THR A 287 -18.70 -50.10 41.88
C THR A 287 -19.85 -49.12 41.73
N THR A 288 -19.71 -47.97 42.35
CA THR A 288 -20.66 -46.85 42.23
C THR A 288 -20.00 -45.62 41.66
N TRP A 289 -20.79 -44.78 41.02
CA TRP A 289 -20.38 -43.51 40.45
C TRP A 289 -21.23 -42.42 41.12
N THR A 290 -20.60 -41.53 41.86
CA THR A 290 -21.31 -40.51 42.63
C THR A 290 -20.71 -39.14 42.44
N ASP A 291 -21.47 -38.08 42.79
CA ASP A 291 -20.91 -36.77 42.94
C ASP A 291 -20.20 -36.64 44.28
N GLU A 292 -19.65 -35.49 44.59
CA GLU A 292 -18.92 -35.25 45.82
C GLU A 292 -19.80 -35.34 47.06
N LYS A 293 -21.12 -35.24 46.88
CA LYS A 293 -22.10 -35.36 47.98
C LYS A 293 -22.64 -36.77 48.15
N GLY A 294 -22.21 -37.72 47.34
CA GLY A 294 -22.64 -39.08 47.39
C GLY A 294 -23.88 -39.41 46.54
N ASN A 295 -24.36 -38.47 45.75
CA ASN A 295 -25.50 -38.71 44.89
C ASN A 295 -25.09 -39.60 43.71
N PRO A 296 -25.82 -40.68 43.41
CA PRO A 296 -25.46 -41.57 42.31
C PRO A 296 -25.61 -40.87 40.96
N LEU A 297 -24.64 -41.09 40.07
CA LEU A 297 -24.62 -40.51 38.71
C LEU A 297 -24.96 -41.54 37.65
N LYS A 298 -24.84 -42.82 37.96
CA LYS A 298 -25.29 -43.91 37.10
C LYS A 298 -25.51 -45.13 37.98
N PRO A 299 -26.20 -46.17 37.49
CA PRO A 299 -26.49 -47.36 38.27
C PRO A 299 -25.25 -48.08 38.78
N MET A 300 -25.34 -48.65 39.99
CA MET A 300 -24.29 -49.48 40.56
C MET A 300 -24.08 -50.72 39.69
N GLU A 301 -22.82 -51.12 39.56
CA GLU A 301 -22.48 -52.34 38.80
C GLU A 301 -21.72 -53.29 39.70
N PRO A 302 -21.97 -54.61 39.53
CA PRO A 302 -21.23 -55.59 40.26
C PRO A 302 -19.78 -55.69 39.79
N GLY A 303 -18.88 -55.98 40.71
CA GLY A 303 -17.48 -56.15 40.45
C GLY A 303 -16.72 -54.83 40.42
N SER A 304 -15.49 -54.91 39.99
CA SER A 304 -14.58 -53.76 39.87
C SER A 304 -14.68 -53.17 38.49
N LYS A 305 -15.03 -51.89 38.42
CA LYS A 305 -15.16 -51.17 37.15
C LYS A 305 -14.31 -49.92 37.15
N GLU A 306 -13.87 -49.54 35.96
CA GLU A 306 -13.12 -48.31 35.76
C GLU A 306 -14.04 -47.09 35.98
N PRO A 307 -13.47 -45.92 36.27
CA PRO A 307 -14.27 -44.70 36.40
C PRO A 307 -15.05 -44.35 35.14
N GLY A 308 -14.43 -44.52 33.98
CA GLY A 308 -15.04 -44.11 32.72
C GLY A 308 -15.28 -42.63 32.65
N THR A 309 -16.16 -42.25 31.75
CA THR A 309 -16.55 -40.84 31.57
C THR A 309 -18.05 -40.71 31.84
N ILE A 310 -18.43 -39.59 32.47
CA ILE A 310 -19.83 -39.24 32.70
C ILE A 310 -20.06 -37.85 32.09
N PRO A 311 -20.96 -37.74 31.11
CA PRO A 311 -21.21 -36.44 30.46
C PRO A 311 -21.55 -35.36 31.49
N GLY A 312 -20.90 -34.22 31.41
CA GLY A 312 -21.13 -33.09 32.30
C GLY A 312 -20.42 -33.19 33.64
N TYR A 313 -19.61 -34.21 33.83
CA TYR A 313 -18.87 -34.41 35.09
C TYR A 313 -17.40 -34.70 34.82
N GLU A 314 -16.58 -34.31 35.78
CA GLU A 314 -15.14 -34.54 35.74
C GLU A 314 -14.76 -35.52 36.85
N TYR A 315 -13.95 -36.52 36.53
CA TYR A 315 -13.48 -37.48 37.52
C TYR A 315 -12.59 -36.79 38.55
N VAL A 316 -12.85 -37.06 39.86
CA VAL A 316 -12.07 -36.48 40.95
C VAL A 316 -11.16 -37.55 41.57
N LYS A 317 -11.73 -38.61 42.07
CA LYS A 317 -10.98 -39.70 42.75
C LYS A 317 -11.81 -40.92 42.88
N THR A 318 -11.16 -42.01 43.26
CA THR A 318 -11.80 -43.28 43.60
C THR A 318 -11.50 -43.61 45.07
N VAL A 319 -12.52 -43.98 45.80
CA VAL A 319 -12.37 -44.48 47.18
C VAL A 319 -12.83 -45.91 47.24
N THR A 320 -12.17 -46.68 48.08
CA THR A 320 -12.51 -48.06 48.31
C THR A 320 -12.83 -48.23 49.81
N ASP A 321 -13.97 -48.82 50.13
CA ASP A 321 -14.35 -49.03 51.52
C ASP A 321 -13.68 -50.27 52.09
N SER A 322 -13.92 -50.51 53.39
CA SER A 322 -13.31 -51.62 54.06
C SER A 322 -13.77 -53.02 53.57
N ASN A 323 -14.90 -53.04 52.83
CA ASN A 323 -15.43 -54.24 52.19
C ASN A 323 -14.95 -54.45 50.80
N GLY A 324 -14.14 -53.51 50.25
CA GLY A 324 -13.63 -53.57 48.91
C GLY A 324 -14.54 -52.96 47.87
N ASN A 325 -15.66 -52.35 48.22
CA ASN A 325 -16.53 -51.67 47.31
C ASN A 325 -15.88 -50.41 46.85
N ILE A 326 -16.09 -50.06 45.55
CA ILE A 326 -15.42 -48.98 44.88
C ILE A 326 -16.42 -47.85 44.61
N ARG A 327 -16.00 -46.62 44.85
CA ARG A 327 -16.78 -45.44 44.50
C ARG A 327 -15.94 -44.49 43.75
N HIS A 328 -16.34 -44.21 42.51
CA HIS A 328 -15.72 -43.19 41.68
C HIS A 328 -16.47 -41.91 41.91
N ILE A 329 -15.75 -40.87 42.33
CA ILE A 329 -16.31 -39.57 42.66
C ILE A 329 -16.04 -38.59 41.56
N PHE A 330 -17.10 -37.92 41.10
CA PHE A 330 -17.06 -36.94 40.04
C PHE A 330 -17.56 -35.59 40.52
N LYS A 331 -17.16 -34.56 39.81
CA LYS A 331 -17.52 -33.18 40.08
C LYS A 331 -18.25 -32.64 38.87
N LYS A 332 -19.37 -31.96 39.08
CA LYS A 332 -20.09 -31.33 37.98
C LYS A 332 -19.25 -30.26 37.36
N VAL A 333 -19.10 -30.32 36.04
CA VAL A 333 -18.41 -29.31 35.27
C VAL A 333 -19.42 -28.32 34.74
N GLU A 334 -19.22 -27.04 35.02
CA GLU A 334 -20.03 -26.04 34.35
C GLU A 334 -19.65 -26.03 32.88
N MET A 335 -20.60 -26.46 32.06
CA MET A 335 -20.41 -26.38 30.65
C MET A 335 -20.34 -24.90 30.29
N PRO A 336 -19.22 -24.44 29.71
CA PRO A 336 -19.23 -23.10 29.14
C PRO A 336 -20.37 -23.08 28.14
N THR A 337 -21.18 -22.04 28.20
CA THR A 337 -22.14 -21.78 27.13
C THR A 337 -21.44 -22.04 25.82
N PRO A 338 -22.07 -22.83 24.93
CA PRO A 338 -21.44 -23.05 23.65
C PRO A 338 -21.14 -21.71 23.05
N ARG A 339 -19.88 -21.36 23.17
CA ARG A 339 -19.41 -20.26 22.45
C ARG A 339 -19.68 -20.57 21.04
N PRO A 340 -20.25 -19.66 20.32
CA PRO A 340 -20.08 -19.76 18.92
C PRO A 340 -18.61 -19.90 18.79
N VAL A 341 -18.29 -21.05 18.36
CA VAL A 341 -16.92 -21.34 18.20
C VAL A 341 -16.27 -20.12 17.74
N GLU A 342 -15.56 -19.69 18.55
CA GLU A 342 -14.91 -18.69 18.26
C GLU A 342 -14.13 -18.87 17.30
N PRO A 343 -14.45 -18.59 16.98
CA PRO A 343 -13.96 -18.88 15.89
C PRO A 343 -12.56 -18.82 15.91
N SER A 344 -12.51 -19.19 16.27
CA SER A 344 -11.49 -19.00 16.44
C SER A 344 -10.74 -18.32 15.85
N GLN A 345 -11.07 -17.81 16.18
CA GLN A 345 -10.82 -17.17 15.67
C GLN A 345 -10.15 -16.83 15.10
N PRO A 346 -10.22 -16.60 15.25
CA PRO A 346 -9.94 -16.17 14.59
C PRO A 346 -9.60 -15.72 14.22
N VAL A 347 -9.70 -15.34 14.51
CA VAL A 347 -9.75 -14.94 14.04
C VAL A 347 -9.60 -14.11 13.89
N GLN A 348 -9.50 -13.55 14.26
CA GLN A 348 -9.68 -12.77 13.99
C GLN A 348 -9.40 -12.05 13.62
N PRO A 349 -9.52 -11.84 13.75
CA PRO A 349 -9.61 -11.13 13.21
C PRO A 349 -9.55 -10.42 12.97
N VAL A 350 -9.57 -9.93 13.11
CA VAL A 350 -9.74 -9.35 12.55
C VAL A 350 -9.73 -8.49 12.30
N SER A 351 -9.61 -8.13 12.31
CA SER A 351 -9.79 -7.27 11.87
C SER A 351 -9.88 -6.51 11.51
N PRO A 352 -9.82 -6.22 11.45
CA PRO A 352 -10.08 -5.47 10.85
C PRO A 352 -10.06 -4.82 10.60
N GLN A 353 -9.75 -4.52 10.56
CA GLN A 353 -9.83 -4.11 10.16
C GLN A 353 -9.83 -3.59 9.66
N GLU A 354 -9.51 -3.43 9.49
CA GLU A 354 -9.48 -2.99 8.83
C GLU A 354 -9.49 -2.47 8.28
N PRO A 355 -9.38 -2.48 8.40
CA PRO A 355 -9.35 -2.02 7.61
C PRO A 355 -9.15 -1.63 7.13
N THR A 356 -8.90 -1.48 7.25
CA THR A 356 -8.73 -1.24 6.69
C THR A 356 -8.72 -0.90 6.07
N SER A 357 -8.62 -0.73 6.05
CA SER A 357 -8.63 -0.46 5.32
C SER A 357 -8.82 -0.06 4.81
N PRO A 358 -8.82 0.07 4.81
CA PRO A 358 -9.05 0.44 4.02
C PRO A 358 -9.19 0.84 3.67
N GLU A 359 -8.92 1.11 3.90
CA GLU A 359 -9.09 1.42 3.39
C GLU A 359 -8.92 1.76 2.82
N LYS A 360 -8.74 1.93 2.91
CA LYS A 360 -8.71 2.13 2.07
C LYS A 360 -8.57 2.50 1.29
N PRO A 361 -8.63 2.80 1.05
CA PRO A 361 -8.79 3.11 0.16
C PRO A 361 -8.63 3.33 -0.31
N VAL A 362 -8.58 3.81 -0.34
CA VAL A 362 -8.52 3.80 -0.98
C VAL A 362 -8.49 3.95 -1.23
#